data_e53059c3892df944f79f3e0da02a3efe
#
_entry.id   e53059c3892df944f79f3e0da02a3efe
#
_cell.length_a   1.000
_cell.length_b   1.000
_cell.length_c   1.000
_cell.angle_alpha   90.00
_cell.angle_beta   90.00
_cell.angle_gamma   90.00
#
_symmetry.space_group_name_H-M   'P 1'
#
loop_
_entity.id
_entity.type
_entity.pdbx_description
1 polymer ?
#
loop_
_entity_poly.entity_id
_entity_poly.type
_entity_poly.pdbx_seq_one_letter_code
_entity_poly.pdbx_strand_id
1 'polypeptide(L)'
;MRKGFLLMFSIFSSLFSLFSCKPKGEINFTIIETTDIHGMIFPYNFITDREENTSMAHISSYIKKLKSEGKTVLLLDNGDTLQGQPTVYYYNFVATNKKHIWAEVLNYMNYDIITMGNHDIEAGHTVYDKIVKEIKAPIIVANLINEKTKEPYFKPYSIIKKSGIKIAILGMIEPAIERQLPKILYEGIRAEDMIECAKKWIKIIKEKEKPDLIIGLFHSGANYTEDKEKYKNENASQLVAQEVDGFDIIFVGHDHQGWSGKGYDEITKQKTKDVKSPSSKIVPIYGGVNAARLIASVDVRMIYDKETKKWNIDFNGELIEPSKFEADKEFLNRFNDYKDEIKIWVERDIGELNTKLTSDEAMFGDSYFLSFIHNLQFEIAKKELGEKADISFAAPLSKDAVLNIGKVKVRDMFNLYPYENFFYVMRLTGKQIKDIMEYSYCRQFNRMTNINEHLIYFKRDASGNLIFNNRYNSYDTLTQTYNYESFGGLNYIVDVRKCYGERINIISMSDGSNFDLNKEYKIAINSYRGSGGGGHLTQGAKIDLKTLQNMDLVIKSTDKDLRFYMMKWFEEQTNSITVEKLNNWKVIPEDYLKAGRERDYKLLYPIKSDYEFKGLN
;
A
#
# COMPACT_ATOMS: atom_id res chain seq x y z
N MET A 1 87.13 18.33 26.00
CA MET A 1 86.26 19.31 25.32
C MET A 1 85.20 18.58 24.53
N ARG A 2 83.98 18.60 25.00
CA ARG A 2 82.72 18.59 24.23
C ARG A 2 81.56 18.51 25.25
N LYS A 3 80.83 19.63 25.32
CA LYS A 3 79.66 19.79 26.19
C LYS A 3 78.48 19.08 25.53
N GLY A 4 77.82 18.17 26.27
CA GLY A 4 76.57 17.56 25.90
C GLY A 4 75.41 18.43 26.42
N PHE A 5 74.53 18.82 25.53
CA PHE A 5 73.28 19.52 25.79
C PHE A 5 72.19 18.51 26.13
N LEU A 6 71.65 18.54 27.34
CA LEU A 6 70.47 17.80 27.74
C LEU A 6 69.22 18.60 27.29
N LEU A 7 68.47 18.10 26.34
CA LEU A 7 67.17 18.65 25.99
C LEU A 7 66.10 17.97 26.84
N MET A 8 65.49 18.75 27.75
CA MET A 8 64.31 18.34 28.54
C MET A 8 63.07 18.48 27.67
N PHE A 9 62.48 17.34 27.22
CA PHE A 9 61.15 17.30 26.63
C PHE A 9 60.11 17.32 27.74
N SER A 10 59.43 18.46 27.97
CA SER A 10 58.24 18.55 28.78
C SER A 10 57.03 18.10 27.96
N ILE A 11 56.51 16.95 28.31
CA ILE A 11 55.24 16.43 27.77
C ILE A 11 54.11 17.23 28.42
N PHE A 12 53.55 18.21 27.70
CA PHE A 12 52.28 18.84 28.04
C PHE A 12 51.19 17.84 27.64
N SER A 13 50.75 17.02 28.61
CA SER A 13 49.54 16.26 28.50
C SER A 13 48.34 17.21 28.64
N SER A 14 47.87 17.71 27.48
CA SER A 14 46.58 18.40 27.40
C SER A 14 45.48 17.40 27.61
N LEU A 15 44.96 17.29 28.84
CA LEU A 15 43.66 16.75 29.11
C LEU A 15 42.62 17.59 28.36
N PHE A 16 42.24 17.18 27.16
CA PHE A 16 40.97 17.57 26.58
C PHE A 16 39.87 16.93 27.40
N SER A 17 39.46 17.59 28.51
CA SER A 17 38.18 17.32 29.12
C SER A 17 37.10 17.67 28.08
N LEU A 18 36.54 16.63 27.45
CA LEU A 18 35.28 16.73 26.75
C LEU A 18 34.23 17.19 27.76
N PHE A 19 34.09 18.50 27.91
CA PHE A 19 32.91 19.08 28.55
C PHE A 19 31.72 18.68 27.67
N SER A 20 31.08 17.56 27.97
CA SER A 20 29.73 17.30 27.60
C SER A 20 28.90 18.44 28.15
N CYS A 21 28.58 19.42 27.31
CA CYS A 21 27.67 20.49 27.65
C CYS A 21 26.32 19.81 27.95
N LYS A 22 25.99 19.60 29.24
CA LYS A 22 24.69 19.08 29.62
C LYS A 22 23.63 20.04 29.10
N PRO A 23 22.57 19.55 28.46
CA PRO A 23 21.54 20.42 27.89
C PRO A 23 20.92 21.30 28.99
N LYS A 24 20.43 22.47 28.58
CA LYS A 24 19.55 23.31 29.43
C LYS A 24 18.44 22.42 29.96
N GLY A 25 18.01 22.59 31.19
CA GLY A 25 17.10 21.68 31.90
C GLY A 25 15.76 21.36 31.21
N GLU A 26 15.42 22.05 30.14
CA GLU A 26 14.22 21.80 29.30
C GLU A 26 14.54 21.90 27.82
N ILE A 27 14.00 20.97 27.04
CA ILE A 27 14.16 20.90 25.58
C ILE A 27 12.78 20.70 24.95
N ASN A 28 12.49 21.50 23.92
CA ASN A 28 11.26 21.43 23.15
C ASN A 28 11.60 21.30 21.67
N PHE A 29 10.90 20.41 20.95
CA PHE A 29 10.94 20.27 19.51
C PHE A 29 9.66 19.60 19.01
N THR A 30 9.40 19.71 17.69
CA THR A 30 8.22 19.08 17.07
C THR A 30 8.67 17.98 16.12
N ILE A 31 8.07 16.81 16.21
CA ILE A 31 8.23 15.72 15.23
C ILE A 31 7.08 15.81 14.23
N ILE A 32 7.40 15.82 12.95
CA ILE A 32 6.45 15.70 11.85
C ILE A 32 6.70 14.36 11.18
N GLU A 33 5.66 13.58 11.04
CA GLU A 33 5.70 12.33 10.28
C GLU A 33 4.75 12.42 9.09
N THR A 34 5.29 12.07 7.91
CA THR A 34 4.54 11.77 6.70
C THR A 34 4.59 10.27 6.43
N THR A 35 3.50 9.73 5.88
CA THR A 35 3.37 8.32 5.53
C THR A 35 2.40 8.16 4.37
N ASP A 36 2.56 7.09 3.59
CA ASP A 36 1.59 6.69 2.57
C ASP A 36 1.24 7.83 1.60
N ILE A 37 2.24 8.60 1.18
CA ILE A 37 2.02 9.75 0.28
C ILE A 37 1.53 9.31 -1.09
N HIS A 38 1.88 8.09 -1.55
CA HIS A 38 1.40 7.50 -2.80
C HIS A 38 1.54 8.44 -4.01
N GLY A 39 2.67 9.13 -4.10
CA GLY A 39 2.97 10.03 -5.20
C GLY A 39 2.18 11.35 -5.23
N MET A 40 1.43 11.70 -4.17
CA MET A 40 0.69 12.98 -4.06
C MET A 40 1.64 14.14 -3.75
N ILE A 41 2.52 14.43 -4.71
CA ILE A 41 3.54 15.49 -4.61
C ILE A 41 2.94 16.85 -4.90
N PHE A 42 2.12 16.95 -5.95
CA PHE A 42 1.47 18.15 -6.42
C PHE A 42 0.02 18.24 -5.97
N PRO A 43 -0.56 19.45 -5.83
CA PRO A 43 -2.00 19.64 -5.58
C PRO A 43 -2.80 19.36 -6.87
N TYR A 44 -2.60 18.18 -7.45
CA TYR A 44 -3.18 17.81 -8.72
C TYR A 44 -3.19 16.29 -8.88
N ASN A 45 -4.35 15.75 -9.22
CA ASN A 45 -4.54 14.33 -9.51
C ASN A 45 -4.40 14.10 -11.02
N PHE A 46 -3.30 13.49 -11.42
CA PHE A 46 -3.00 13.23 -12.83
C PHE A 46 -3.91 12.15 -13.46
N ILE A 47 -4.56 11.33 -12.64
CA ILE A 47 -5.50 10.29 -13.11
C ILE A 47 -6.83 10.93 -13.48
N THR A 48 -7.40 11.75 -12.57
CA THR A 48 -8.73 12.35 -12.73
C THR A 48 -8.72 13.71 -13.41
N ASP A 49 -7.53 14.28 -13.69
CA ASP A 49 -7.33 15.62 -14.26
C ASP A 49 -7.95 16.74 -13.45
N ARG A 50 -7.75 16.71 -12.13
CA ARG A 50 -8.39 17.67 -11.21
C ARG A 50 -7.39 18.20 -10.20
N GLU A 51 -7.62 19.45 -9.80
CA GLU A 51 -6.92 20.02 -8.65
C GLU A 51 -7.32 19.27 -7.38
N GLU A 52 -6.34 19.10 -6.48
CA GLU A 52 -6.49 18.52 -5.15
C GLU A 52 -6.06 19.54 -4.10
N ASN A 53 -6.68 19.49 -2.94
CA ASN A 53 -6.37 20.39 -1.84
C ASN A 53 -5.37 19.81 -0.84
N THR A 54 -4.73 18.69 -1.17
CA THR A 54 -3.69 18.05 -0.36
C THR A 54 -2.51 17.65 -1.22
N SER A 55 -1.30 17.82 -0.72
CA SER A 55 -0.06 17.38 -1.39
C SER A 55 1.16 17.65 -0.51
N MET A 56 2.34 17.19 -0.96
CA MET A 56 3.62 17.58 -0.35
C MET A 56 3.85 19.10 -0.36
N ALA A 57 3.30 19.81 -1.35
CA ALA A 57 3.38 21.29 -1.38
C ALA A 57 2.63 21.94 -0.20
N HIS A 58 1.50 21.40 0.22
CA HIS A 58 0.76 21.88 1.40
C HIS A 58 1.50 21.53 2.71
N ILE A 59 2.07 20.32 2.78
CA ILE A 59 2.91 19.91 3.92
C ILE A 59 4.14 20.81 4.04
N SER A 60 4.77 21.20 2.91
CA SER A 60 5.89 22.15 2.88
C SER A 60 5.53 23.48 3.53
N SER A 61 4.34 24.03 3.23
CA SER A 61 3.85 25.26 3.86
C SER A 61 3.69 25.13 5.38
N TYR A 62 3.13 24.02 5.86
CA TYR A 62 3.00 23.76 7.30
C TYR A 62 4.37 23.70 7.98
N ILE A 63 5.32 22.96 7.39
CA ILE A 63 6.69 22.86 7.94
C ILE A 63 7.38 24.23 7.95
N LYS A 64 7.25 25.03 6.88
CA LYS A 64 7.79 26.39 6.81
C LYS A 64 7.20 27.30 7.89
N LYS A 65 5.89 27.19 8.13
CA LYS A 65 5.21 27.91 9.22
C LYS A 65 5.84 27.59 10.57
N LEU A 66 5.96 26.31 10.94
CA LEU A 66 6.57 25.90 12.21
C LEU A 66 8.00 26.43 12.37
N LYS A 67 8.81 26.35 11.31
CA LYS A 67 10.18 26.88 11.30
C LYS A 67 10.20 28.41 11.44
N SER A 68 9.26 29.13 10.83
CA SER A 68 9.15 30.61 10.97
C SER A 68 8.72 31.04 12.38
N GLU A 69 7.98 30.19 13.09
CA GLU A 69 7.62 30.36 14.51
C GLU A 69 8.77 30.00 15.47
N GLY A 70 9.95 29.65 14.93
CA GLY A 70 11.14 29.30 15.72
C GLY A 70 11.14 27.88 16.27
N LYS A 71 10.21 27.02 15.86
CA LYS A 71 10.19 25.61 16.28
C LYS A 71 11.35 24.83 15.67
N THR A 72 11.99 24.00 16.47
CA THR A 72 12.92 22.98 15.98
C THR A 72 12.09 21.79 15.49
N VAL A 73 12.21 21.43 14.21
CA VAL A 73 11.41 20.35 13.60
C VAL A 73 12.30 19.16 13.26
N LEU A 74 11.83 17.95 13.61
CA LEU A 74 12.37 16.66 13.19
C LEU A 74 11.40 16.07 12.14
N LEU A 75 11.88 15.86 10.91
CA LEU A 75 11.06 15.37 9.79
C LEU A 75 11.32 13.88 9.56
N LEU A 76 10.28 13.09 9.63
CA LEU A 76 10.29 11.65 9.42
C LEU A 76 9.36 11.29 8.26
N ASP A 77 9.79 10.40 7.38
CA ASP A 77 8.95 9.80 6.36
C ASP A 77 8.84 8.29 6.60
N ASN A 78 7.62 7.79 6.63
CA ASN A 78 7.32 6.42 7.01
C ASN A 78 6.97 5.51 5.82
N GLY A 79 7.38 5.89 4.60
CA GLY A 79 7.29 5.05 3.40
C GLY A 79 5.93 5.09 2.68
N ASP A 80 5.79 4.17 1.73
CA ASP A 80 4.68 4.05 0.78
C ASP A 80 4.45 5.30 -0.05
N THR A 81 5.48 5.66 -0.79
CA THR A 81 5.40 6.77 -1.74
C THR A 81 5.50 6.36 -3.19
N LEU A 82 6.21 5.25 -3.48
CA LEU A 82 6.59 4.90 -4.86
C LEU A 82 5.48 4.26 -5.69
N GLN A 83 4.28 4.11 -5.15
CA GLN A 83 3.10 3.58 -5.84
C GLN A 83 1.93 4.58 -5.70
N GLY A 84 1.02 4.63 -6.68
CA GLY A 84 -0.21 5.41 -6.64
C GLY A 84 -0.34 6.38 -7.80
N GLN A 85 0.06 7.64 -7.65
CA GLN A 85 -0.05 8.63 -8.71
C GLN A 85 0.94 8.37 -9.87
N PRO A 86 0.57 8.72 -11.11
CA PRO A 86 1.46 8.71 -12.26
C PRO A 86 2.79 9.43 -12.02
N THR A 87 2.83 10.37 -11.10
CA THR A 87 4.00 11.13 -10.67
C THR A 87 5.20 10.24 -10.36
N VAL A 88 5.00 9.22 -9.54
CA VAL A 88 6.08 8.30 -9.14
C VAL A 88 6.28 7.19 -10.16
N TYR A 89 5.21 6.66 -10.75
CA TYR A 89 5.29 5.64 -11.79
C TYR A 89 6.17 6.07 -12.97
N TYR A 90 6.04 7.32 -13.40
CA TYR A 90 6.83 7.89 -14.49
C TYR A 90 8.33 7.80 -14.22
N TYR A 91 8.78 8.13 -13.00
CA TYR A 91 10.19 8.06 -12.61
C TYR A 91 10.65 6.67 -12.20
N ASN A 92 9.73 5.82 -11.77
CA ASN A 92 10.02 4.41 -11.50
C ASN A 92 10.35 3.65 -12.79
N PHE A 93 9.53 3.84 -13.85
CA PHE A 93 9.49 2.89 -14.97
C PHE A 93 9.66 3.50 -16.36
N VAL A 94 9.49 4.83 -16.52
CA VAL A 94 9.57 5.51 -17.82
C VAL A 94 10.83 6.37 -17.91
N ALA A 95 10.99 7.36 -17.04
CA ALA A 95 12.14 8.25 -17.01
C ALA A 95 13.26 7.75 -16.07
N THR A 96 13.61 6.47 -16.17
CA THR A 96 14.51 5.76 -15.24
C THR A 96 15.94 6.34 -15.18
N ASN A 97 16.39 7.03 -16.23
CA ASN A 97 17.69 7.69 -16.32
C ASN A 97 17.76 9.07 -15.64
N LYS A 98 16.60 9.62 -15.26
CA LYS A 98 16.52 10.89 -14.53
C LYS A 98 16.61 10.67 -13.03
N LYS A 99 16.93 11.73 -12.27
CA LYS A 99 16.79 11.71 -10.82
C LYS A 99 15.33 11.51 -10.44
N HIS A 100 15.10 10.70 -9.44
CA HIS A 100 13.74 10.39 -9.00
C HIS A 100 13.12 11.60 -8.30
N ILE A 101 11.91 12.00 -8.71
CA ILE A 101 11.24 13.18 -8.16
C ILE A 101 11.08 13.09 -6.63
N TRP A 102 10.79 11.89 -6.10
CA TRP A 102 10.64 11.70 -4.65
C TRP A 102 11.93 12.00 -3.90
N ALA A 103 13.08 11.54 -4.41
CA ALA A 103 14.38 11.87 -3.82
C ALA A 103 14.66 13.38 -3.84
N GLU A 104 14.32 14.06 -4.93
CA GLU A 104 14.50 15.52 -5.04
C GLU A 104 13.58 16.27 -4.05
N VAL A 105 12.32 15.80 -3.86
CA VAL A 105 11.37 16.39 -2.89
C VAL A 105 11.86 16.22 -1.46
N LEU A 106 12.24 15.01 -1.06
CA LEU A 106 12.74 14.75 0.30
C LEU A 106 14.02 15.53 0.60
N ASN A 107 14.94 15.61 -0.38
CA ASN A 107 16.15 16.39 -0.26
C ASN A 107 15.88 17.89 -0.16
N TYR A 108 14.90 18.43 -0.90
CA TYR A 108 14.51 19.84 -0.85
C TYR A 108 13.89 20.19 0.51
N MET A 109 12.98 19.36 1.01
CA MET A 109 12.31 19.59 2.28
C MET A 109 13.21 19.32 3.49
N ASN A 110 14.39 18.70 3.27
CA ASN A 110 15.37 18.33 4.29
C ASN A 110 14.79 17.36 5.33
N TYR A 111 14.26 16.22 4.86
CA TYR A 111 13.88 15.13 5.76
C TYR A 111 15.09 14.60 6.52
N ASP A 112 14.89 14.29 7.80
CA ASP A 112 15.94 13.82 8.71
C ASP A 112 16.15 12.30 8.61
N ILE A 113 15.05 11.52 8.54
CA ILE A 113 15.04 10.04 8.47
C ILE A 113 13.87 9.57 7.58
N ILE A 114 14.08 8.44 6.90
CA ILE A 114 13.10 7.80 6.03
C ILE A 114 13.09 6.30 6.34
N THR A 115 11.91 5.67 6.34
CA THR A 115 11.77 4.22 6.22
C THR A 115 11.14 3.87 4.87
N MET A 116 11.06 2.57 4.56
CA MET A 116 10.41 2.07 3.34
C MET A 116 9.09 1.43 3.69
N GLY A 117 8.10 1.54 2.81
CA GLY A 117 6.87 0.79 2.88
C GLY A 117 6.84 -0.39 1.89
N ASN A 118 5.80 -1.21 1.96
CA ASN A 118 5.65 -2.36 1.05
C ASN A 118 5.55 -1.94 -0.42
N HIS A 119 4.89 -0.82 -0.72
CA HIS A 119 4.80 -0.28 -2.08
C HIS A 119 6.11 0.35 -2.57
N ASP A 120 7.02 0.72 -1.68
CA ASP A 120 8.37 1.13 -2.09
C ASP A 120 9.21 -0.09 -2.49
N ILE A 121 9.06 -1.22 -1.80
CA ILE A 121 9.70 -2.49 -2.17
C ILE A 121 9.06 -3.08 -3.45
N GLU A 122 7.75 -2.89 -3.65
CA GLU A 122 7.02 -3.28 -4.86
C GLU A 122 7.62 -2.67 -6.13
N ALA A 123 8.21 -1.49 -6.05
CA ALA A 123 8.90 -0.86 -7.17
C ALA A 123 10.13 -1.66 -7.69
N GLY A 124 10.65 -2.59 -6.90
CA GLY A 124 11.75 -3.49 -7.26
C GLY A 124 13.15 -2.88 -7.09
N HIS A 125 14.17 -3.75 -7.09
CA HIS A 125 15.58 -3.40 -6.86
C HIS A 125 16.09 -2.25 -7.74
N THR A 126 15.71 -2.20 -8.99
CA THR A 126 16.15 -1.16 -9.92
C THR A 126 15.70 0.24 -9.52
N VAL A 127 14.59 0.33 -8.78
CA VAL A 127 14.01 1.60 -8.32
C VAL A 127 14.49 1.93 -6.92
N TYR A 128 14.22 1.07 -5.93
CA TYR A 128 14.56 1.44 -4.55
C TYR A 128 16.07 1.51 -4.28
N ASP A 129 16.91 0.68 -4.91
CA ASP A 129 18.36 0.78 -4.78
C ASP A 129 18.94 2.05 -5.42
N LYS A 130 18.27 2.59 -6.48
CA LYS A 130 18.59 3.88 -7.06
C LYS A 130 18.22 5.01 -6.10
N ILE A 131 17.01 4.98 -5.55
CA ILE A 131 16.49 6.00 -4.62
C ILE A 131 17.35 6.09 -3.37
N VAL A 132 17.77 4.98 -2.79
CA VAL A 132 18.72 4.94 -1.64
C VAL A 132 20.00 5.75 -1.92
N LYS A 133 20.48 5.78 -3.17
CA LYS A 133 21.68 6.53 -3.56
C LYS A 133 21.39 8.01 -3.82
N GLU A 134 20.17 8.36 -4.18
CA GLU A 134 19.77 9.73 -4.52
C GLU A 134 19.29 10.53 -3.31
N ILE A 135 18.74 9.87 -2.27
CA ILE A 135 18.30 10.49 -1.04
C ILE A 135 19.48 10.75 -0.11
N LYS A 136 19.53 11.95 0.48
CA LYS A 136 20.58 12.37 1.43
C LYS A 136 20.32 11.85 2.85
N ALA A 137 19.06 11.81 3.27
CA ALA A 137 18.68 11.32 4.57
C ALA A 137 18.92 9.80 4.68
N PRO A 138 19.29 9.26 5.86
CA PRO A 138 19.41 7.82 6.04
C PRO A 138 18.05 7.14 5.88
N ILE A 139 18.04 6.06 5.09
CA ILE A 139 16.92 5.13 4.96
C ILE A 139 17.17 3.99 5.95
N ILE A 140 16.19 3.70 6.80
CA ILE A 140 16.31 2.73 7.88
C ILE A 140 15.20 1.67 7.81
N VAL A 141 15.57 0.38 7.73
CA VAL A 141 14.65 -0.77 7.81
C VAL A 141 15.39 -1.95 8.45
N ALA A 142 15.09 -2.22 9.70
CA ALA A 142 15.83 -3.22 10.50
C ALA A 142 15.49 -4.67 10.17
N ASN A 143 14.23 -4.93 9.77
CA ASN A 143 13.70 -6.28 9.60
C ASN A 143 13.71 -6.80 8.16
N LEU A 144 14.27 -6.06 7.20
CA LEU A 144 14.59 -6.59 5.88
C LEU A 144 16.05 -7.09 5.87
N ILE A 145 16.22 -8.40 5.77
CA ILE A 145 17.51 -9.07 5.95
C ILE A 145 18.04 -9.56 4.61
N ASN A 146 19.27 -9.22 4.31
CA ASN A 146 19.99 -9.79 3.17
C ASN A 146 20.24 -11.30 3.41
N GLU A 147 19.72 -12.14 2.52
CA GLU A 147 19.79 -13.59 2.66
C GLU A 147 21.22 -14.16 2.64
N LYS A 148 22.17 -13.45 2.02
CA LYS A 148 23.57 -13.88 1.94
C LYS A 148 24.38 -13.47 3.17
N THR A 149 24.30 -12.20 3.58
CA THR A 149 25.08 -11.66 4.69
C THR A 149 24.46 -11.91 6.05
N LYS A 150 23.16 -12.18 6.11
CA LYS A 150 22.33 -12.29 7.32
C LYS A 150 22.25 -10.98 8.13
N GLU A 151 22.68 -9.88 7.56
CA GLU A 151 22.59 -8.54 8.13
C GLU A 151 21.42 -7.77 7.51
N PRO A 152 20.92 -6.70 8.13
CA PRO A 152 19.89 -5.84 7.54
C PRO A 152 20.32 -5.32 6.16
N TYR A 153 19.39 -5.34 5.21
CA TYR A 153 19.62 -4.85 3.85
C TYR A 153 19.79 -3.32 3.82
N PHE A 154 18.98 -2.60 4.60
CA PHE A 154 19.11 -1.17 4.86
C PHE A 154 19.78 -0.96 6.24
N LYS A 155 20.06 0.31 6.59
CA LYS A 155 20.47 0.61 7.96
C LYS A 155 19.34 0.22 8.93
N PRO A 156 19.63 -0.45 10.05
CA PRO A 156 18.56 -0.85 10.98
C PRO A 156 17.99 0.33 11.78
N TYR A 157 18.84 1.27 12.16
CA TYR A 157 18.49 2.46 12.94
C TYR A 157 19.39 3.63 12.58
N SER A 158 19.00 4.81 13.01
CA SER A 158 19.83 6.01 12.91
C SER A 158 19.86 6.77 14.24
N ILE A 159 20.94 7.50 14.44
CA ILE A 159 21.13 8.39 15.59
C ILE A 159 21.17 9.82 15.10
N ILE A 160 20.30 10.65 15.67
CA ILE A 160 20.27 12.09 15.45
C ILE A 160 20.64 12.81 16.74
N LYS A 161 21.48 13.84 16.61
CA LYS A 161 21.72 14.81 17.69
C LYS A 161 20.93 16.07 17.37
N LYS A 162 19.92 16.38 18.16
CA LYS A 162 19.08 17.57 17.96
C LYS A 162 18.82 18.24 19.30
N SER A 163 18.91 19.56 19.36
CA SER A 163 18.71 20.34 20.60
C SER A 163 19.55 19.86 21.79
N GLY A 164 20.70 19.22 21.55
CA GLY A 164 21.60 18.73 22.61
C GLY A 164 21.27 17.35 23.15
N ILE A 165 20.24 16.67 22.64
CA ILE A 165 19.89 15.27 23.00
C ILE A 165 20.27 14.31 21.88
N LYS A 166 20.40 13.04 22.26
CA LYS A 166 20.68 11.91 21.37
C LYS A 166 19.38 11.12 21.15
N ILE A 167 18.87 11.16 19.94
CA ILE A 167 17.64 10.49 19.54
C ILE A 167 18.01 9.26 18.72
N ALA A 168 17.55 8.08 19.11
CA ALA A 168 17.63 6.85 18.30
C ALA A 168 16.30 6.60 17.60
N ILE A 169 16.33 6.27 16.32
CA ILE A 169 15.14 5.94 15.54
C ILE A 169 15.36 4.56 14.92
N LEU A 170 14.51 3.61 15.31
CA LEU A 170 14.47 2.25 14.75
C LEU A 170 13.41 2.21 13.66
N GLY A 171 13.80 1.86 12.42
CA GLY A 171 12.88 1.68 11.29
C GLY A 171 12.51 0.22 11.10
N MET A 172 11.25 -0.06 10.78
CA MET A 172 10.78 -1.39 10.38
C MET A 172 9.65 -1.27 9.37
N ILE A 173 9.47 -2.34 8.59
CA ILE A 173 8.37 -2.51 7.65
C ILE A 173 7.50 -3.69 8.07
N GLU A 174 6.24 -3.69 7.63
CA GLU A 174 5.38 -4.86 7.79
C GLU A 174 6.02 -6.10 7.13
N PRO A 175 5.98 -7.27 7.78
CA PRO A 175 6.68 -8.44 7.27
C PRO A 175 5.88 -9.25 6.23
N ALA A 176 4.64 -8.86 5.93
CA ALA A 176 3.77 -9.56 4.99
C ALA A 176 4.14 -9.32 3.51
N ILE A 177 5.17 -8.52 3.22
CA ILE A 177 5.68 -8.33 1.85
C ILE A 177 5.95 -9.67 1.14
N GLU A 178 6.40 -10.70 1.89
CA GLU A 178 6.64 -12.04 1.34
C GLU A 178 5.34 -12.74 0.89
N ARG A 179 4.17 -12.29 1.37
CA ARG A 179 2.84 -12.80 0.99
C ARG A 179 2.16 -11.95 -0.07
N GLN A 180 2.57 -10.69 -0.19
CA GLN A 180 1.91 -9.69 -1.04
C GLN A 180 2.64 -9.49 -2.36
N LEU A 181 3.99 -9.59 -2.35
CA LEU A 181 4.82 -9.23 -3.47
C LEU A 181 5.47 -10.45 -4.15
N PRO A 182 5.65 -10.41 -5.48
CA PRO A 182 6.47 -11.39 -6.21
C PRO A 182 7.91 -11.40 -5.72
N LYS A 183 8.49 -12.58 -5.52
CA LYS A 183 9.87 -12.75 -4.99
C LYS A 183 10.93 -11.97 -5.79
N ILE A 184 10.73 -11.82 -7.11
CA ILE A 184 11.67 -11.10 -7.98
C ILE A 184 11.89 -9.64 -7.56
N LEU A 185 10.90 -9.00 -6.90
CA LEU A 185 10.98 -7.59 -6.47
C LEU A 185 11.88 -7.40 -5.25
N TYR A 186 12.02 -8.45 -4.43
CA TYR A 186 12.84 -8.44 -3.22
C TYR A 186 13.81 -9.65 -3.19
N GLU A 187 14.28 -10.09 -4.36
CA GLU A 187 15.20 -11.22 -4.47
C GLU A 187 16.45 -11.02 -3.60
N GLY A 188 16.82 -12.04 -2.82
CA GLY A 188 17.94 -11.96 -1.87
C GLY A 188 17.61 -11.22 -0.57
N ILE A 189 16.35 -10.85 -0.36
CA ILE A 189 15.85 -10.26 0.89
C ILE A 189 14.78 -11.17 1.51
N ARG A 190 14.77 -11.24 2.82
CA ARG A 190 13.68 -11.84 3.62
C ARG A 190 13.22 -10.87 4.70
N ALA A 191 11.95 -10.93 5.06
CA ALA A 191 11.41 -10.16 6.16
C ALA A 191 11.49 -10.94 7.48
N GLU A 192 11.97 -10.32 8.55
CA GLU A 192 11.92 -10.84 9.93
C GLU A 192 10.65 -10.34 10.64
N ASP A 193 10.21 -11.12 11.62
CA ASP A 193 9.13 -10.70 12.53
C ASP A 193 9.50 -9.40 13.25
N MET A 194 8.55 -8.46 13.34
CA MET A 194 8.81 -7.14 13.91
C MET A 194 9.10 -7.18 15.41
N ILE A 195 8.45 -8.05 16.18
CA ILE A 195 8.64 -8.15 17.63
C ILE A 195 10.04 -8.67 17.93
N GLU A 196 10.45 -9.74 17.28
CA GLU A 196 11.78 -10.35 17.49
C GLU A 196 12.90 -9.41 17.01
N CYS A 197 12.68 -8.74 15.86
CA CYS A 197 13.61 -7.73 15.36
C CYS A 197 13.75 -6.55 16.35
N ALA A 198 12.63 -6.03 16.85
CA ALA A 198 12.63 -4.93 17.82
C ALA A 198 13.35 -5.30 19.12
N LYS A 199 13.12 -6.50 19.69
CA LYS A 199 13.83 -7.00 20.89
C LYS A 199 15.35 -6.97 20.70
N LYS A 200 15.81 -7.47 19.53
CA LYS A 200 17.24 -7.48 19.17
C LYS A 200 17.83 -6.07 19.11
N TRP A 201 17.20 -5.18 18.33
CA TRP A 201 17.77 -3.88 18.04
C TRP A 201 17.65 -2.89 19.20
N ILE A 202 16.57 -2.92 19.98
CA ILE A 202 16.44 -2.08 21.19
C ILE A 202 17.52 -2.39 22.21
N LYS A 203 17.88 -3.66 22.40
CA LYS A 203 18.99 -4.05 23.25
C LYS A 203 20.31 -3.42 22.76
N ILE A 204 20.62 -3.57 21.46
CA ILE A 204 21.83 -3.03 20.85
C ILE A 204 21.87 -1.49 20.97
N ILE A 205 20.76 -0.81 20.67
CA ILE A 205 20.65 0.65 20.74
C ILE A 205 20.92 1.14 22.18
N LYS A 206 20.28 0.54 23.18
CA LYS A 206 20.47 0.92 24.59
C LYS A 206 21.91 0.72 25.06
N GLU A 207 22.53 -0.41 24.72
CA GLU A 207 23.89 -0.75 25.16
C GLU A 207 24.95 0.11 24.47
N LYS A 208 24.87 0.26 23.14
CA LYS A 208 25.89 0.96 22.35
C LYS A 208 25.70 2.47 22.33
N GLU A 209 24.45 2.92 22.13
CA GLU A 209 24.17 4.32 21.83
C GLU A 209 23.79 5.14 23.04
N LYS A 210 23.14 4.53 24.02
CA LYS A 210 22.65 5.22 25.25
C LYS A 210 21.87 6.49 24.90
N PRO A 211 20.81 6.40 24.07
CA PRO A 211 20.05 7.56 23.64
C PRO A 211 19.22 8.17 24.78
N ASP A 212 18.86 9.44 24.61
CA ASP A 212 17.95 10.16 25.51
C ASP A 212 16.48 9.92 25.14
N LEU A 213 16.20 9.58 23.87
CA LEU A 213 14.88 9.30 23.31
C LEU A 213 14.98 8.17 22.29
N ILE A 214 14.03 7.22 22.31
CA ILE A 214 13.93 6.12 21.35
C ILE A 214 12.58 6.17 20.63
N ILE A 215 12.62 6.35 19.32
CA ILE A 215 11.46 6.43 18.42
C ILE A 215 11.38 5.14 17.59
N GLY A 216 10.18 4.54 17.50
CA GLY A 216 9.85 3.58 16.47
C GLY A 216 9.28 4.31 15.26
N LEU A 217 9.79 4.00 14.06
CA LEU A 217 9.27 4.48 12.78
C LEU A 217 8.92 3.24 11.95
N PHE A 218 7.64 2.85 12.01
CA PHE A 218 7.21 1.54 11.51
C PHE A 218 6.19 1.69 10.40
N HIS A 219 6.56 1.28 9.19
CA HIS A 219 5.59 1.12 8.12
C HIS A 219 4.81 -0.19 8.34
N SER A 220 3.90 -0.16 9.29
CA SER A 220 3.00 -1.22 9.72
C SER A 220 1.86 -0.60 10.52
N GLY A 221 0.64 -1.08 10.34
CA GLY A 221 -0.52 -0.55 11.05
C GLY A 221 -0.49 -0.84 12.55
N ALA A 222 -1.27 -0.08 13.28
CA ALA A 222 -1.44 -0.29 14.73
C ALA A 222 -2.56 -1.30 15.05
N ASN A 223 -3.54 -1.49 14.15
CA ASN A 223 -4.65 -2.41 14.34
C ASN A 223 -4.31 -3.80 13.83
N TYR A 224 -4.18 -4.76 14.74
CA TYR A 224 -3.84 -6.17 14.44
C TYR A 224 -5.03 -7.14 14.57
N THR A 225 -6.25 -6.66 14.75
CA THR A 225 -7.42 -7.52 15.02
C THR A 225 -7.89 -8.33 13.81
N GLU A 226 -7.59 -7.90 12.61
CA GLU A 226 -7.94 -8.63 11.38
C GLU A 226 -6.99 -9.80 11.12
N ASP A 227 -5.73 -9.68 11.52
CA ASP A 227 -4.73 -10.74 11.43
C ASP A 227 -4.60 -11.46 12.78
N LYS A 228 -5.10 -12.69 12.85
CA LYS A 228 -5.07 -13.51 14.07
C LYS A 228 -3.68 -14.09 14.37
N GLU A 229 -2.78 -14.07 13.41
CA GLU A 229 -1.43 -14.55 13.58
C GLU A 229 -0.58 -13.47 14.23
N LYS A 230 0.03 -13.79 15.38
CA LYS A 230 0.95 -12.89 16.07
C LYS A 230 2.30 -12.81 15.36
N TYR A 231 2.76 -13.92 14.80
CA TYR A 231 4.04 -14.01 14.09
C TYR A 231 3.91 -13.46 12.67
N LYS A 232 4.83 -12.56 12.29
CA LYS A 232 4.81 -11.85 11.00
C LYS A 232 3.46 -11.16 10.70
N ASN A 233 2.87 -10.60 11.71
CA ASN A 233 1.64 -9.83 11.60
C ASN A 233 1.89 -8.55 10.81
N GLU A 234 1.02 -8.26 9.84
CA GLU A 234 1.07 -7.08 8.97
C GLU A 234 0.88 -5.77 9.75
N ASN A 235 0.02 -5.79 10.79
CA ASN A 235 -0.31 -4.62 11.60
C ASN A 235 0.26 -4.77 13.03
N ALA A 236 1.57 -4.97 13.14
CA ALA A 236 2.22 -5.36 14.39
C ALA A 236 2.68 -4.21 15.28
N SER A 237 2.55 -2.95 14.88
CA SER A 237 3.17 -1.83 15.61
C SER A 237 2.71 -1.71 17.05
N GLN A 238 1.42 -1.91 17.33
CA GLN A 238 0.90 -1.94 18.69
C GLN A 238 1.39 -3.15 19.48
N LEU A 239 1.52 -4.32 18.85
CA LEU A 239 2.08 -5.53 19.48
C LEU A 239 3.55 -5.31 19.87
N VAL A 240 4.34 -4.68 18.98
CA VAL A 240 5.73 -4.31 19.29
C VAL A 240 5.79 -3.42 20.54
N ALA A 241 4.94 -2.40 20.64
CA ALA A 241 4.88 -1.53 21.80
C ALA A 241 4.53 -2.29 23.11
N GLN A 242 3.66 -3.31 23.00
CA GLN A 242 3.22 -4.11 24.16
C GLN A 242 4.21 -5.22 24.57
N GLU A 243 5.03 -5.70 23.65
CA GLU A 243 5.94 -6.85 23.88
C GLU A 243 7.41 -6.42 24.10
N VAL A 244 7.75 -5.16 23.77
CA VAL A 244 9.13 -4.68 23.78
C VAL A 244 9.29 -3.41 24.60
N ASP A 245 10.11 -3.48 25.66
CA ASP A 245 10.45 -2.31 26.46
C ASP A 245 11.52 -1.44 25.81
N GLY A 246 11.24 -0.16 25.72
CA GLY A 246 12.27 0.82 25.41
C GLY A 246 11.89 1.90 24.44
N PHE A 247 10.78 1.75 23.74
CA PHE A 247 10.23 2.84 22.94
C PHE A 247 9.63 3.92 23.83
N ASP A 248 9.83 5.17 23.44
CA ASP A 248 9.20 6.33 24.05
C ASP A 248 7.94 6.73 23.28
N ILE A 249 7.96 6.59 21.95
CA ILE A 249 6.89 6.89 21.00
C ILE A 249 7.06 6.02 19.75
N ILE A 250 5.95 5.68 19.10
CA ILE A 250 5.96 4.96 17.82
C ILE A 250 5.12 5.73 16.79
N PHE A 251 5.70 5.90 15.58
CA PHE A 251 4.99 6.37 14.39
C PHE A 251 4.66 5.19 13.48
N VAL A 252 3.46 5.20 12.89
CA VAL A 252 2.88 4.08 12.12
C VAL A 252 2.33 4.54 10.78
N GLY A 253 2.33 3.64 9.81
CA GLY A 253 1.76 3.84 8.47
C GLY A 253 1.00 2.60 8.02
N HIS A 254 0.88 2.40 6.69
CA HIS A 254 0.35 1.21 6.04
C HIS A 254 -1.18 1.03 6.12
N ASP A 255 -1.80 1.16 7.27
CA ASP A 255 -3.25 0.91 7.45
C ASP A 255 -4.14 2.10 7.03
N HIS A 256 -3.57 3.23 6.66
CA HIS A 256 -4.23 4.47 6.22
C HIS A 256 -5.27 5.03 7.20
N GLN A 257 -5.17 4.74 8.50
CA GLN A 257 -6.26 5.02 9.43
C GLN A 257 -6.10 6.28 10.27
N GLY A 258 -4.94 6.85 10.36
CA GLY A 258 -4.65 7.99 11.25
C GLY A 258 -4.71 7.61 12.75
N TRP A 259 -3.62 7.89 13.47
CA TRP A 259 -3.44 7.57 14.89
C TRP A 259 -2.97 8.80 15.65
N SER A 260 -3.61 9.09 16.80
CA SER A 260 -3.40 10.34 17.56
C SER A 260 -3.07 10.08 19.04
N GLY A 261 -2.03 9.26 19.30
CA GLY A 261 -1.51 9.01 20.64
C GLY A 261 -2.11 7.82 21.36
N LYS A 262 -3.16 7.20 20.82
CA LYS A 262 -3.82 6.01 21.39
C LYS A 262 -3.72 4.84 20.44
N GLY A 263 -3.79 3.62 20.98
CA GLY A 263 -3.90 2.40 20.22
C GLY A 263 -5.35 1.91 20.06
N TYR A 264 -5.50 0.81 19.35
CA TYR A 264 -6.78 0.15 19.10
C TYR A 264 -7.20 -0.72 20.30
N ASP A 265 -8.45 -0.54 20.72
CA ASP A 265 -9.07 -1.37 21.75
C ASP A 265 -9.93 -2.44 21.07
N GLU A 266 -9.56 -3.71 21.26
CA GLU A 266 -10.23 -4.85 20.64
C GLU A 266 -11.66 -5.08 21.16
N ILE A 267 -11.95 -4.59 22.40
CA ILE A 267 -13.27 -4.75 23.03
C ILE A 267 -14.22 -3.68 22.50
N THR A 268 -13.81 -2.41 22.57
CA THR A 268 -14.65 -1.28 22.15
C THR A 268 -14.62 -1.01 20.66
N LYS A 269 -13.67 -1.61 19.92
CA LYS A 269 -13.40 -1.36 18.50
C LYS A 269 -13.08 0.11 18.20
N GLN A 270 -12.44 0.81 19.14
CA GLN A 270 -12.11 2.22 19.05
C GLN A 270 -10.61 2.47 19.28
N LYS A 271 -10.11 3.63 18.85
CA LYS A 271 -8.73 4.09 19.04
C LYS A 271 -8.56 4.84 20.37
N THR A 272 -8.84 4.16 21.47
CA THR A 272 -8.91 4.77 22.82
C THR A 272 -7.95 4.15 23.84
N LYS A 273 -7.25 3.07 23.46
CA LYS A 273 -6.42 2.28 24.38
C LYS A 273 -5.08 2.96 24.68
N ASP A 274 -4.74 3.11 25.95
CA ASP A 274 -3.36 3.37 26.37
C ASP A 274 -2.51 2.13 26.11
N VAL A 275 -1.57 2.24 25.18
CA VAL A 275 -0.66 1.14 24.84
C VAL A 275 0.46 1.11 25.89
N LYS A 276 0.57 0.02 26.61
CA LYS A 276 1.56 -0.13 27.69
C LYS A 276 2.60 -1.17 27.30
N SER A 277 3.87 -0.82 27.50
CA SER A 277 4.99 -1.74 27.37
C SER A 277 5.01 -2.75 28.52
N PRO A 278 5.85 -3.80 28.48
CA PRO A 278 5.99 -4.77 29.58
C PRO A 278 6.30 -4.12 30.94
N SER A 279 7.05 -3.03 30.97
CA SER A 279 7.32 -2.24 32.17
C SER A 279 6.21 -1.28 32.57
N SER A 280 5.04 -1.37 31.96
CA SER A 280 3.86 -0.52 32.21
C SER A 280 4.02 0.95 31.79
N LYS A 281 5.06 1.29 31.02
CA LYS A 281 5.22 2.62 30.42
C LYS A 281 4.20 2.79 29.29
N ILE A 282 3.51 3.93 29.25
CA ILE A 282 2.65 4.27 28.10
C ILE A 282 3.55 4.66 26.91
N VAL A 283 3.28 4.04 25.77
CA VAL A 283 3.94 4.31 24.48
C VAL A 283 2.87 4.87 23.53
N PRO A 284 2.85 6.18 23.29
CA PRO A 284 1.87 6.77 22.38
C PRO A 284 2.16 6.36 20.93
N ILE A 285 1.08 6.15 20.15
CA ILE A 285 1.14 5.75 18.75
C ILE A 285 0.53 6.87 17.91
N TYR A 286 1.31 7.39 16.96
CA TYR A 286 0.88 8.39 16.00
C TYR A 286 1.08 7.89 14.57
N GLY A 287 0.27 8.37 13.63
CA GLY A 287 0.43 8.04 12.22
C GLY A 287 -0.54 8.84 11.36
N GLY A 288 -0.07 9.27 10.20
CA GLY A 288 -0.85 10.03 9.23
C GLY A 288 -1.91 9.20 8.51
N VAL A 289 -2.52 9.81 7.50
CA VAL A 289 -3.47 9.16 6.55
C VAL A 289 -2.96 9.38 5.15
N ASN A 290 -3.13 8.40 4.30
CA ASN A 290 -2.59 8.37 2.96
C ASN A 290 -2.94 9.59 2.08
N ALA A 291 -2.16 9.77 0.98
CA ALA A 291 -2.33 10.84 -0.01
C ALA A 291 -2.25 12.25 0.59
N ALA A 292 -1.35 12.46 1.57
CA ALA A 292 -1.15 13.74 2.24
C ALA A 292 -2.41 14.34 2.91
N ARG A 293 -3.42 13.52 3.25
CA ARG A 293 -4.68 14.01 3.84
C ARG A 293 -4.54 14.40 5.30
N LEU A 294 -3.81 13.59 6.07
CA LEU A 294 -3.44 13.90 7.44
C LEU A 294 -1.98 13.53 7.67
N ILE A 295 -1.26 14.36 8.42
CA ILE A 295 0.10 14.08 8.89
C ILE A 295 0.14 14.13 10.41
N ALA A 296 1.04 13.36 11.03
CA ALA A 296 1.22 13.45 12.48
C ALA A 296 2.16 14.60 12.82
N SER A 297 1.76 15.43 13.80
CA SER A 297 2.56 16.51 14.37
C SER A 297 2.59 16.36 15.88
N VAL A 298 3.77 16.12 16.46
CA VAL A 298 3.92 15.83 17.88
C VAL A 298 4.92 16.79 18.51
N ASP A 299 4.46 17.66 19.39
CA ASP A 299 5.31 18.48 20.23
C ASP A 299 5.89 17.62 21.36
N VAL A 300 7.21 17.60 21.46
CA VAL A 300 7.97 16.85 22.46
C VAL A 300 8.56 17.84 23.44
N ARG A 301 8.26 17.63 24.73
CA ARG A 301 8.84 18.37 25.85
C ARG A 301 9.64 17.42 26.71
N MET A 302 10.93 17.71 26.90
CA MET A 302 11.84 16.91 27.70
C MET A 302 12.41 17.74 28.85
N ILE A 303 12.24 17.29 30.10
CA ILE A 303 12.75 17.94 31.31
C ILE A 303 13.74 16.99 31.97
N TYR A 304 15.01 17.43 32.13
CA TYR A 304 16.03 16.61 32.79
C TYR A 304 15.88 16.67 34.30
N ASP A 305 15.59 15.54 34.91
CA ASP A 305 15.61 15.35 36.37
C ASP A 305 17.03 15.09 36.84
N LYS A 306 17.56 16.02 37.64
CA LYS A 306 18.93 15.95 38.16
C LYS A 306 19.11 14.89 39.27
N GLU A 307 18.05 14.54 39.99
CA GLU A 307 18.07 13.56 41.07
C GLU A 307 18.12 12.14 40.49
N THR A 308 17.19 11.83 39.61
CA THR A 308 17.11 10.50 38.97
C THR A 308 18.06 10.35 37.76
N LYS A 309 18.66 11.46 37.27
CA LYS A 309 19.49 11.54 36.07
C LYS A 309 18.79 11.01 34.80
N LYS A 310 17.48 11.24 34.73
CA LYS A 310 16.63 10.80 33.61
C LYS A 310 15.88 11.97 33.01
N TRP A 311 15.43 11.78 31.78
CA TRP A 311 14.50 12.68 31.12
C TRP A 311 13.05 12.31 31.46
N ASN A 312 12.27 13.29 31.91
CA ASN A 312 10.81 13.23 31.90
C ASN A 312 10.36 13.75 30.54
N ILE A 313 9.61 12.93 29.78
CA ILE A 313 9.25 13.20 28.39
C ILE A 313 7.74 13.25 28.28
N ASP A 314 7.23 14.37 27.78
CA ASP A 314 5.83 14.56 27.47
C ASP A 314 5.64 14.67 25.96
N PHE A 315 4.59 14.04 25.44
CA PHE A 315 4.19 14.10 24.04
C PHE A 315 2.79 14.70 23.93
N ASN A 316 2.67 15.77 23.15
CA ASN A 316 1.40 16.39 22.81
C ASN A 316 1.27 16.46 21.29
N GLY A 317 0.49 15.56 20.71
CA GLY A 317 0.40 15.41 19.26
C GLY A 317 -1.03 15.46 18.75
N GLU A 318 -1.14 15.88 17.50
CA GLU A 318 -2.38 15.96 16.74
C GLU A 318 -2.16 15.52 15.30
N LEU A 319 -3.26 15.22 14.60
CA LEU A 319 -3.27 15.01 13.16
C LEU A 319 -3.59 16.33 12.47
N ILE A 320 -2.66 16.80 11.66
CA ILE A 320 -2.80 18.04 10.89
C ILE A 320 -3.40 17.72 9.53
N GLU A 321 -4.37 18.54 9.12
CA GLU A 321 -4.92 18.55 7.76
C GLU A 321 -4.12 19.51 6.88
N PRO A 322 -3.27 19.05 5.95
CA PRO A 322 -2.51 19.93 5.07
C PRO A 322 -3.38 20.82 4.19
N SER A 323 -4.59 20.39 3.87
CA SER A 323 -5.59 21.16 3.12
C SER A 323 -5.98 22.53 3.75
N LYS A 324 -5.67 22.73 5.03
CA LYS A 324 -5.88 24.02 5.72
C LYS A 324 -4.80 25.07 5.41
N PHE A 325 -3.75 24.69 4.68
CA PHE A 325 -2.64 25.56 4.29
C PHE A 325 -2.68 25.75 2.78
N GLU A 326 -2.26 26.93 2.31
CA GLU A 326 -2.01 27.14 0.89
C GLU A 326 -0.81 26.32 0.42
N ALA A 327 -0.86 25.80 -0.80
CA ALA A 327 0.28 25.09 -1.38
C ALA A 327 1.51 26.02 -1.50
N ASP A 328 2.68 25.54 -1.11
CA ASP A 328 3.94 26.29 -1.12
C ASP A 328 4.35 26.66 -2.55
N LYS A 329 4.28 27.93 -2.88
CA LYS A 329 4.60 28.47 -4.21
C LYS A 329 6.04 28.23 -4.62
N GLU A 330 6.98 28.30 -3.67
CA GLU A 330 8.40 28.06 -3.94
C GLU A 330 8.63 26.58 -4.28
N PHE A 331 7.99 25.67 -3.54
CA PHE A 331 7.96 24.24 -3.84
C PHE A 331 7.40 24.00 -5.25
N LEU A 332 6.22 24.56 -5.55
CA LEU A 332 5.57 24.38 -6.85
C LEU A 332 6.45 24.90 -8.00
N ASN A 333 7.05 26.08 -7.85
CA ASN A 333 7.97 26.64 -8.86
C ASN A 333 9.21 25.76 -9.04
N ARG A 334 9.78 25.22 -7.96
CA ARG A 334 10.96 24.35 -7.99
C ARG A 334 10.70 23.07 -8.78
N PHE A 335 9.50 22.51 -8.69
CA PHE A 335 9.14 21.22 -9.27
C PHE A 335 8.21 21.34 -10.50
N ASN A 336 8.01 22.53 -11.04
CA ASN A 336 7.10 22.76 -12.17
C ASN A 336 7.47 21.92 -13.40
N ASP A 337 8.75 21.87 -13.76
CA ASP A 337 9.22 21.11 -14.93
C ASP A 337 8.88 19.62 -14.80
N TYR A 338 8.96 19.07 -13.58
CA TYR A 338 8.56 17.70 -13.30
C TYR A 338 7.05 17.51 -13.49
N LYS A 339 6.24 18.46 -13.00
CA LYS A 339 4.78 18.44 -13.15
C LYS A 339 4.37 18.44 -14.63
N ASP A 340 4.97 19.35 -15.41
CA ASP A 340 4.66 19.51 -16.83
C ASP A 340 5.05 18.27 -17.64
N GLU A 341 6.20 17.68 -17.35
CA GLU A 341 6.65 16.44 -18.00
C GLU A 341 5.69 15.27 -17.76
N ILE A 342 5.24 15.08 -16.50
CA ILE A 342 4.28 14.05 -16.15
C ILE A 342 2.94 14.32 -16.85
N LYS A 343 2.50 15.59 -16.88
CA LYS A 343 1.24 15.97 -17.52
C LYS A 343 1.26 15.65 -19.03
N ILE A 344 2.35 16.00 -19.73
CA ILE A 344 2.52 15.64 -21.14
C ILE A 344 2.44 14.12 -21.35
N TRP A 345 3.09 13.36 -20.47
CA TRP A 345 3.09 11.91 -20.60
C TRP A 345 1.72 11.27 -20.35
N VAL A 346 0.98 11.68 -19.32
CA VAL A 346 -0.32 11.10 -19.01
C VAL A 346 -1.41 11.49 -20.00
N GLU A 347 -1.23 12.65 -20.69
CA GLU A 347 -2.15 13.14 -21.73
C GLU A 347 -1.93 12.48 -23.11
N ARG A 348 -0.87 11.71 -23.27
CA ARG A 348 -0.55 11.05 -24.54
C ARG A 348 -1.62 10.04 -24.93
N ASP A 349 -2.14 10.16 -26.16
CA ASP A 349 -3.05 9.20 -26.75
C ASP A 349 -2.32 7.87 -27.02
N ILE A 350 -2.92 6.76 -26.61
CA ILE A 350 -2.37 5.40 -26.78
C ILE A 350 -3.31 4.47 -27.59
N GLY A 351 -4.52 4.90 -27.91
CA GLY A 351 -5.47 4.12 -28.68
C GLY A 351 -6.83 4.81 -28.81
N GLU A 352 -7.81 4.07 -29.31
CA GLU A 352 -9.18 4.54 -29.48
C GLU A 352 -10.18 3.42 -29.22
N LEU A 353 -11.27 3.70 -28.50
CA LEU A 353 -12.35 2.76 -28.19
C LEU A 353 -13.65 3.14 -28.90
N ASN A 354 -14.35 2.14 -29.43
CA ASN A 354 -15.74 2.25 -29.92
C ASN A 354 -16.77 1.76 -28.90
N THR A 355 -16.31 1.19 -27.78
CA THR A 355 -17.18 0.62 -26.75
C THR A 355 -16.87 1.29 -25.41
N LYS A 356 -17.90 1.83 -24.73
CA LYS A 356 -17.74 2.32 -23.34
C LYS A 356 -17.54 1.15 -22.40
N LEU A 357 -16.51 1.22 -21.54
CA LEU A 357 -16.23 0.23 -20.51
C LEU A 357 -16.49 0.81 -19.13
N THR A 358 -17.32 0.15 -18.33
CA THR A 358 -17.62 0.57 -16.96
C THR A 358 -17.50 -0.62 -16.00
N SER A 359 -16.89 -0.40 -14.82
CA SER A 359 -16.73 -1.43 -13.82
C SER A 359 -17.97 -1.64 -12.95
N ASP A 360 -18.91 -0.70 -12.93
CA ASP A 360 -20.15 -0.81 -12.15
C ASP A 360 -21.06 -1.96 -12.64
N GLU A 361 -21.12 -2.20 -13.95
CA GLU A 361 -21.83 -3.37 -14.49
C GLU A 361 -21.22 -4.69 -14.00
N ALA A 362 -19.89 -4.73 -13.92
CA ALA A 362 -19.14 -5.91 -13.51
C ALA A 362 -19.48 -6.40 -12.10
N MET A 363 -19.99 -5.52 -11.24
CA MET A 363 -20.40 -5.88 -9.87
C MET A 363 -21.60 -6.85 -9.83
N PHE A 364 -22.38 -6.92 -10.91
CA PHE A 364 -23.65 -7.66 -10.96
C PHE A 364 -23.65 -8.83 -11.95
N GLY A 365 -22.67 -8.90 -12.86
CA GLY A 365 -22.67 -9.95 -13.87
C GLY A 365 -21.57 -9.77 -14.93
N ASP A 366 -21.74 -10.49 -16.04
CA ASP A 366 -20.90 -10.34 -17.22
C ASP A 366 -20.99 -8.91 -17.78
N SER A 367 -19.86 -8.33 -18.17
CA SER A 367 -19.75 -6.95 -18.59
C SER A 367 -18.73 -6.77 -19.71
N TYR A 368 -18.85 -5.69 -20.48
CA TYR A 368 -17.83 -5.30 -21.46
C TYR A 368 -16.46 -5.10 -20.80
N PHE A 369 -16.45 -4.52 -19.59
CA PHE A 369 -15.23 -4.29 -18.81
C PHE A 369 -14.47 -5.58 -18.50
N LEU A 370 -15.14 -6.57 -17.89
CA LEU A 370 -14.50 -7.85 -17.55
C LEU A 370 -14.12 -8.63 -18.81
N SER A 371 -14.97 -8.60 -19.84
CA SER A 371 -14.68 -9.24 -21.13
C SER A 371 -13.42 -8.66 -21.77
N PHE A 372 -13.24 -7.33 -21.71
CA PHE A 372 -12.03 -6.67 -22.18
C PHE A 372 -10.79 -7.14 -21.40
N ILE A 373 -10.85 -7.17 -20.06
CA ILE A 373 -9.71 -7.61 -19.23
C ILE A 373 -9.37 -9.08 -19.49
N HIS A 374 -10.36 -9.97 -19.57
CA HIS A 374 -10.10 -11.38 -19.90
C HIS A 374 -9.42 -11.57 -21.26
N ASN A 375 -9.92 -10.92 -22.30
CA ASN A 375 -9.32 -11.00 -23.64
C ASN A 375 -7.89 -10.46 -23.65
N LEU A 376 -7.66 -9.31 -22.99
CA LEU A 376 -6.33 -8.73 -22.84
C LEU A 376 -5.36 -9.67 -22.13
N GLN A 377 -5.78 -10.31 -21.04
CA GLN A 377 -4.94 -11.28 -20.32
C GLN A 377 -4.60 -12.50 -21.18
N PHE A 378 -5.52 -13.02 -21.97
CA PHE A 378 -5.23 -14.09 -22.94
C PHE A 378 -4.21 -13.66 -23.99
N GLU A 379 -4.34 -12.43 -24.51
CA GLU A 379 -3.39 -11.90 -25.49
C GLU A 379 -2.00 -11.67 -24.89
N ILE A 380 -1.90 -11.11 -23.69
CA ILE A 380 -0.62 -10.94 -22.99
C ILE A 380 0.04 -12.30 -22.72
N ALA A 381 -0.72 -13.29 -22.22
CA ALA A 381 -0.19 -14.64 -22.03
C ALA A 381 0.43 -15.19 -23.31
N LYS A 382 -0.26 -15.05 -24.44
CA LYS A 382 0.18 -15.55 -25.74
C LYS A 382 1.34 -14.75 -26.33
N LYS A 383 1.22 -13.43 -26.40
CA LYS A 383 2.21 -12.56 -27.08
C LYS A 383 3.49 -12.37 -26.27
N GLU A 384 3.35 -12.07 -24.98
CA GLU A 384 4.49 -11.68 -24.14
C GLU A 384 5.15 -12.88 -23.44
N LEU A 385 4.38 -13.89 -23.05
CA LEU A 385 4.91 -15.05 -22.34
C LEU A 385 5.02 -16.31 -23.21
N GLY A 386 4.45 -16.29 -24.43
CA GLY A 386 4.44 -17.48 -25.31
C GLY A 386 3.57 -18.61 -24.79
N GLU A 387 2.62 -18.33 -23.90
CA GLU A 387 1.76 -19.31 -23.24
C GLU A 387 0.31 -19.16 -23.67
N LYS A 388 -0.35 -20.26 -24.03
CA LYS A 388 -1.81 -20.28 -24.23
C LYS A 388 -2.46 -20.56 -22.88
N ALA A 389 -3.04 -19.53 -22.25
CA ALA A 389 -3.85 -19.72 -21.05
C ALA A 389 -5.22 -20.33 -21.43
N ASP A 390 -5.71 -21.25 -20.61
CA ASP A 390 -7.02 -21.89 -20.78
C ASP A 390 -8.12 -21.07 -20.13
N ILE A 391 -7.83 -20.45 -18.99
CA ILE A 391 -8.77 -19.71 -18.16
C ILE A 391 -8.10 -18.41 -17.69
N SER A 392 -8.87 -17.32 -17.60
CA SER A 392 -8.44 -16.02 -17.11
C SER A 392 -9.23 -15.65 -15.86
N PHE A 393 -8.53 -15.20 -14.80
CA PHE A 393 -9.12 -14.65 -13.59
C PHE A 393 -8.99 -13.14 -13.63
N ALA A 394 -10.10 -12.42 -13.48
CA ALA A 394 -10.12 -10.95 -13.51
C ALA A 394 -11.14 -10.37 -12.53
N ALA A 395 -10.74 -9.32 -11.83
CA ALA A 395 -11.58 -8.54 -10.94
C ALA A 395 -11.91 -7.17 -11.55
N PRO A 396 -13.01 -6.51 -11.15
CA PRO A 396 -13.31 -5.14 -11.57
C PRO A 396 -12.31 -4.08 -11.05
N LEU A 397 -11.45 -4.41 -10.08
CA LEU A 397 -10.38 -3.61 -9.45
C LEU A 397 -10.85 -2.32 -8.77
N SER A 398 -11.61 -1.47 -9.46
CA SER A 398 -12.30 -0.30 -8.94
C SER A 398 -13.80 -0.44 -9.19
N LYS A 399 -14.63 0.14 -8.32
CA LYS A 399 -16.10 0.12 -8.50
C LYS A 399 -16.63 1.17 -9.47
N ASP A 400 -15.80 2.15 -9.85
CA ASP A 400 -16.19 3.35 -10.62
C ASP A 400 -15.26 3.67 -11.79
N ALA A 401 -14.42 2.72 -12.20
CA ALA A 401 -13.60 2.86 -13.39
C ALA A 401 -14.45 2.99 -14.66
N VAL A 402 -14.10 3.97 -15.51
CA VAL A 402 -14.78 4.24 -16.77
C VAL A 402 -13.74 4.53 -17.86
N LEU A 403 -13.86 3.83 -18.99
CA LEU A 403 -13.23 4.23 -20.25
C LEU A 403 -14.33 4.62 -21.23
N ASN A 404 -14.33 5.88 -21.67
CA ASN A 404 -15.32 6.38 -22.60
C ASN A 404 -14.99 6.00 -24.05
N ILE A 405 -15.99 6.08 -24.93
CA ILE A 405 -15.79 6.01 -26.38
C ILE A 405 -14.89 7.16 -26.82
N GLY A 406 -13.96 6.91 -27.74
CA GLY A 406 -13.01 7.87 -28.29
C GLY A 406 -11.57 7.57 -27.89
N LYS A 407 -10.75 8.62 -27.82
CA LYS A 407 -9.32 8.50 -27.51
C LYS A 407 -9.08 7.96 -26.10
N VAL A 408 -8.15 6.99 -26.03
CA VAL A 408 -7.65 6.42 -24.78
C VAL A 408 -6.29 7.02 -24.50
N LYS A 409 -6.09 7.54 -23.29
CA LYS A 409 -4.86 8.17 -22.85
C LYS A 409 -4.11 7.31 -21.85
N VAL A 410 -2.84 7.61 -21.62
CA VAL A 410 -2.02 6.94 -20.59
C VAL A 410 -2.71 7.00 -19.23
N ARG A 411 -3.29 8.16 -18.84
CA ARG A 411 -4.00 8.32 -17.55
C ARG A 411 -5.14 7.33 -17.34
N ASP A 412 -5.80 6.95 -18.43
CA ASP A 412 -6.95 6.05 -18.38
C ASP A 412 -6.54 4.65 -17.91
N MET A 413 -5.29 4.25 -18.14
CA MET A 413 -4.77 2.98 -17.65
C MET A 413 -4.62 2.95 -16.13
N PHE A 414 -4.35 4.08 -15.49
CA PHE A 414 -4.31 4.19 -14.03
C PHE A 414 -5.71 4.12 -13.42
N ASN A 415 -6.72 4.65 -14.11
CA ASN A 415 -8.12 4.53 -13.70
C ASN A 415 -8.62 3.08 -13.88
N LEU A 416 -8.27 2.45 -14.99
CA LEU A 416 -8.67 1.09 -15.32
C LEU A 416 -7.99 0.06 -14.42
N TYR A 417 -6.67 0.23 -14.17
CA TYR A 417 -5.84 -0.69 -13.39
C TYR A 417 -4.98 0.08 -12.38
N PRO A 418 -5.49 0.38 -11.19
CA PRO A 418 -4.80 1.24 -10.21
C PRO A 418 -3.59 0.59 -9.53
N TYR A 419 -3.41 -0.74 -9.65
CA TYR A 419 -2.37 -1.51 -8.97
C TYR A 419 -1.18 -1.84 -9.88
N GLU A 420 0.00 -2.03 -9.32
CA GLU A 420 1.24 -2.37 -10.03
C GLU A 420 1.52 -3.88 -9.98
N ASN A 421 0.50 -4.69 -10.31
CA ASN A 421 0.63 -6.13 -10.31
C ASN A 421 1.33 -6.64 -11.57
N PHE A 422 2.21 -7.63 -11.40
CA PHE A 422 2.73 -8.45 -12.48
C PHE A 422 1.64 -9.39 -13.00
N PHE A 423 1.88 -9.95 -14.15
CA PHE A 423 0.99 -10.93 -14.74
C PHE A 423 1.63 -12.31 -14.74
N TYR A 424 0.87 -13.32 -14.30
CA TYR A 424 1.30 -14.72 -14.22
C TYR A 424 0.49 -15.61 -15.16
N VAL A 425 1.15 -16.63 -15.69
CA VAL A 425 0.51 -17.86 -16.13
C VAL A 425 0.90 -18.95 -15.13
N MET A 426 -0.10 -19.55 -14.47
CA MET A 426 0.12 -20.57 -13.46
C MET A 426 -0.74 -21.82 -13.67
N ARG A 427 -0.43 -22.95 -13.00
CA ARG A 427 -1.19 -24.20 -13.09
C ARG A 427 -2.12 -24.35 -11.91
N LEU A 428 -3.39 -24.69 -12.18
CA LEU A 428 -4.36 -25.11 -11.16
C LEU A 428 -5.17 -26.28 -11.67
N THR A 429 -5.56 -27.19 -10.76
CA THR A 429 -6.50 -28.27 -11.11
C THR A 429 -7.91 -27.74 -11.27
N GLY A 430 -8.76 -28.43 -12.04
CA GLY A 430 -10.16 -28.05 -12.19
C GLY A 430 -10.90 -28.00 -10.86
N LYS A 431 -10.57 -28.87 -9.91
CA LYS A 431 -11.14 -28.80 -8.56
C LYS A 431 -10.77 -27.51 -7.85
N GLN A 432 -9.49 -27.10 -7.87
CA GLN A 432 -9.04 -25.84 -7.29
C GLN A 432 -9.74 -24.65 -7.94
N ILE A 433 -9.88 -24.63 -9.26
CA ILE A 433 -10.60 -23.58 -10.00
C ILE A 433 -12.05 -23.48 -9.52
N LYS A 434 -12.77 -24.61 -9.44
CA LYS A 434 -14.16 -24.62 -8.94
C LYS A 434 -14.26 -24.12 -7.51
N ASP A 435 -13.35 -24.53 -6.63
CA ASP A 435 -13.31 -24.08 -5.23
C ASP A 435 -13.05 -22.57 -5.12
N ILE A 436 -12.18 -22.00 -6.00
CA ILE A 436 -11.93 -20.55 -6.12
C ILE A 436 -13.19 -19.82 -6.60
N MET A 437 -13.89 -20.36 -7.59
CA MET A 437 -15.15 -19.77 -8.09
C MET A 437 -16.20 -19.72 -6.98
N GLU A 438 -16.38 -20.81 -6.25
CA GLU A 438 -17.29 -20.86 -5.10
C GLU A 438 -16.92 -19.82 -4.03
N TYR A 439 -15.62 -19.70 -3.71
CA TYR A 439 -15.12 -18.73 -2.73
C TYR A 439 -15.39 -17.28 -3.18
N SER A 440 -15.12 -16.95 -4.45
CA SER A 440 -15.34 -15.62 -4.99
C SER A 440 -16.82 -15.23 -4.96
N TYR A 441 -17.68 -16.04 -5.57
CA TYR A 441 -19.10 -15.71 -5.73
C TYR A 441 -19.90 -15.78 -4.43
N CYS A 442 -19.54 -16.63 -3.46
CA CYS A 442 -20.19 -16.65 -2.16
C CYS A 442 -19.86 -15.46 -1.27
N ARG A 443 -18.79 -14.74 -1.58
CA ARG A 443 -18.41 -13.52 -0.87
C ARG A 443 -18.93 -12.27 -1.56
N GLN A 444 -19.20 -12.34 -2.88
CA GLN A 444 -19.78 -11.24 -3.66
C GLN A 444 -21.30 -11.21 -3.53
N PHE A 445 -21.96 -12.34 -3.72
CA PHE A 445 -23.41 -12.42 -3.71
C PHE A 445 -23.96 -13.09 -2.45
N ASN A 446 -25.04 -12.55 -1.91
CA ASN A 446 -25.79 -13.19 -0.86
C ASN A 446 -26.38 -14.54 -1.33
N ARG A 447 -26.68 -15.40 -0.37
CA ARG A 447 -27.64 -16.46 -0.62
C ARG A 447 -29.05 -15.87 -0.54
N MET A 448 -29.73 -15.80 -1.67
CA MET A 448 -31.08 -15.25 -1.75
C MET A 448 -32.13 -16.34 -1.60
N THR A 449 -32.94 -16.29 -0.55
CA THR A 449 -34.07 -17.19 -0.33
C THR A 449 -35.37 -16.65 -0.93
N ASN A 450 -35.41 -15.33 -1.17
CA ASN A 450 -36.51 -14.65 -1.83
C ASN A 450 -36.01 -13.42 -2.61
N ILE A 451 -36.85 -12.91 -3.51
CA ILE A 451 -36.53 -11.81 -4.43
C ILE A 451 -36.28 -10.46 -3.76
N ASN A 452 -36.73 -10.26 -2.52
CA ASN A 452 -36.61 -8.99 -1.79
C ASN A 452 -35.29 -8.84 -1.03
N GLU A 453 -34.47 -9.88 -0.99
CA GLU A 453 -33.14 -9.82 -0.37
C GLU A 453 -32.11 -9.11 -1.25
N HIS A 454 -31.06 -8.54 -0.63
CA HIS A 454 -29.94 -7.96 -1.35
C HIS A 454 -29.20 -9.05 -2.14
N LEU A 455 -28.85 -8.75 -3.38
CA LEU A 455 -27.98 -9.59 -4.20
C LEU A 455 -26.52 -9.48 -3.73
N ILE A 456 -26.06 -8.24 -3.51
CA ILE A 456 -24.69 -7.98 -3.04
C ILE A 456 -24.59 -8.24 -1.54
N TYR A 457 -23.47 -8.82 -1.12
CA TYR A 457 -23.20 -9.07 0.28
C TYR A 457 -22.63 -7.80 0.94
N PHE A 458 -23.51 -6.99 1.53
CA PHE A 458 -23.14 -5.78 2.28
C PHE A 458 -22.67 -6.10 3.69
N LYS A 459 -21.72 -5.31 4.21
CA LYS A 459 -21.34 -5.32 5.62
C LYS A 459 -22.49 -4.80 6.49
N ARG A 460 -22.60 -5.38 7.70
CA ARG A 460 -23.62 -4.97 8.69
C ARG A 460 -22.95 -4.70 10.03
N ASP A 461 -23.52 -3.77 10.78
CA ASP A 461 -23.17 -3.50 12.17
C ASP A 461 -23.72 -4.59 13.12
N ALA A 462 -23.40 -4.50 14.40
CA ALA A 462 -23.89 -5.43 15.43
C ALA A 462 -25.43 -5.45 15.58
N SER A 463 -26.12 -4.40 15.13
CA SER A 463 -27.58 -4.27 15.13
C SER A 463 -28.22 -4.78 13.83
N GLY A 464 -27.40 -5.21 12.86
CA GLY A 464 -27.85 -5.73 11.56
C GLY A 464 -28.08 -4.66 10.49
N ASN A 465 -27.79 -3.38 10.76
CA ASN A 465 -27.92 -2.29 9.79
C ASN A 465 -26.73 -2.32 8.81
N LEU A 466 -26.98 -1.87 7.56
CA LEU A 466 -25.93 -1.69 6.57
C LEU A 466 -24.95 -0.58 7.02
N ILE A 467 -23.65 -0.81 6.86
CA ILE A 467 -22.61 0.16 7.21
C ILE A 467 -22.41 1.12 6.04
N PHE A 468 -22.70 2.42 6.30
CA PHE A 468 -22.47 3.48 5.33
C PHE A 468 -21.04 4.02 5.46
N ASN A 469 -20.35 4.15 4.36
CA ASN A 469 -18.99 4.67 4.27
C ASN A 469 -19.02 6.12 3.73
N ASN A 470 -18.84 7.07 4.62
CA ASN A 470 -18.87 8.51 4.28
C ASN A 470 -17.76 8.89 3.27
N ARG A 471 -16.62 8.20 3.27
CA ARG A 471 -15.50 8.47 2.36
C ARG A 471 -15.86 8.19 0.91
N TYR A 472 -16.57 7.10 0.68
CA TYR A 472 -16.96 6.67 -0.67
C TYR A 472 -18.42 7.02 -0.99
N ASN A 473 -19.12 7.66 -0.07
CA ASN A 473 -20.54 7.98 -0.18
C ASN A 473 -21.36 6.79 -0.68
N SER A 474 -21.15 5.62 -0.08
CA SER A 474 -21.78 4.36 -0.48
C SER A 474 -21.79 3.38 0.69
N TYR A 475 -22.60 2.32 0.61
CA TYR A 475 -22.58 1.27 1.60
C TYR A 475 -21.41 0.29 1.36
N ASP A 476 -20.79 -0.18 2.45
CA ASP A 476 -19.67 -1.13 2.41
C ASP A 476 -20.12 -2.54 2.04
N THR A 477 -19.41 -3.15 1.09
CA THR A 477 -19.57 -4.55 0.74
C THR A 477 -18.67 -5.45 1.58
N LEU A 478 -19.05 -6.71 1.77
CA LEU A 478 -18.22 -7.70 2.46
C LEU A 478 -16.88 -7.89 1.74
N THR A 479 -16.92 -7.96 0.42
CA THR A 479 -15.75 -8.14 -0.43
C THR A 479 -15.38 -6.82 -1.09
N GLN A 480 -14.10 -6.45 -1.00
CA GLN A 480 -13.58 -5.33 -1.78
C GLN A 480 -13.64 -5.68 -3.28
N THR A 481 -13.86 -4.68 -4.13
CA THR A 481 -14.03 -4.86 -5.58
C THR A 481 -12.88 -5.63 -6.22
N TYR A 482 -11.64 -5.35 -5.81
CA TYR A 482 -10.45 -6.07 -6.28
C TYR A 482 -10.32 -7.51 -5.75
N ASN A 483 -11.20 -7.95 -4.84
CA ASN A 483 -11.29 -9.31 -4.31
C ASN A 483 -12.52 -10.07 -4.81
N TYR A 484 -13.16 -9.60 -5.87
CA TYR A 484 -14.23 -10.28 -6.57
C TYR A 484 -13.71 -10.74 -7.94
N GLU A 485 -13.52 -12.05 -8.13
CA GLU A 485 -13.01 -12.61 -9.37
C GLU A 485 -14.15 -13.12 -10.25
N SER A 486 -14.06 -12.83 -11.55
CA SER A 486 -14.77 -13.50 -12.63
C SER A 486 -13.83 -14.36 -13.47
N PHE A 487 -14.39 -15.19 -14.38
CA PHE A 487 -13.61 -16.24 -15.05
C PHE A 487 -13.90 -16.25 -16.55
N GLY A 488 -12.89 -15.90 -17.36
CA GLY A 488 -12.89 -16.08 -18.80
C GLY A 488 -12.41 -17.48 -19.19
N GLY A 489 -12.79 -17.99 -20.35
CA GLY A 489 -12.40 -19.33 -20.83
C GLY A 489 -13.31 -20.47 -20.35
N LEU A 490 -14.33 -20.18 -19.56
CA LEU A 490 -15.34 -21.11 -19.06
C LEU A 490 -16.75 -20.61 -19.40
N ASN A 491 -17.69 -21.53 -19.64
CA ASN A 491 -19.14 -21.27 -19.67
C ASN A 491 -19.74 -21.77 -18.36
N TYR A 492 -20.37 -20.90 -17.56
CA TYR A 492 -20.89 -21.31 -16.25
C TYR A 492 -22.10 -20.50 -15.76
N ILE A 493 -22.75 -21.00 -14.74
CA ILE A 493 -23.92 -20.41 -14.08
C ILE A 493 -23.61 -20.22 -12.58
N VAL A 494 -24.05 -19.09 -12.05
CA VAL A 494 -24.02 -18.77 -10.62
C VAL A 494 -25.45 -18.78 -10.07
N ASP A 495 -25.84 -19.79 -9.31
CA ASP A 495 -27.16 -19.88 -8.67
C ASP A 495 -27.13 -19.27 -7.26
N VAL A 496 -27.66 -18.06 -7.12
CA VAL A 496 -27.65 -17.32 -5.84
C VAL A 496 -28.54 -17.94 -4.75
N ARG A 497 -29.40 -18.89 -5.08
CA ARG A 497 -30.22 -19.62 -4.10
C ARG A 497 -29.44 -20.69 -3.35
N LYS A 498 -28.32 -21.14 -3.92
CA LYS A 498 -27.50 -22.25 -3.43
C LYS A 498 -26.52 -21.82 -2.35
N CYS A 499 -26.15 -22.79 -1.52
CA CYS A 499 -25.10 -22.62 -0.51
C CYS A 499 -23.69 -22.61 -1.13
N TYR A 500 -22.70 -22.28 -0.31
CA TYR A 500 -21.29 -22.46 -0.65
C TYR A 500 -21.00 -23.93 -1.04
N GLY A 501 -20.26 -24.11 -2.12
CA GLY A 501 -19.88 -25.41 -2.68
C GLY A 501 -20.86 -25.97 -3.72
N GLU A 502 -22.06 -25.38 -3.84
CA GLU A 502 -23.11 -25.82 -4.77
C GLU A 502 -23.57 -24.70 -5.72
N ARG A 503 -23.02 -23.49 -5.57
CA ARG A 503 -23.49 -22.28 -6.26
C ARG A 503 -23.05 -22.24 -7.72
N ILE A 504 -21.89 -22.81 -8.01
CA ILE A 504 -21.27 -22.77 -9.33
C ILE A 504 -21.55 -24.05 -10.13
N ASN A 505 -22.18 -23.86 -11.29
CA ASN A 505 -22.32 -24.92 -12.28
C ASN A 505 -21.50 -24.57 -13.53
N ILE A 506 -20.35 -25.24 -13.70
CA ILE A 506 -19.51 -25.13 -14.90
C ILE A 506 -20.11 -26.01 -16.00
N ILE A 507 -20.49 -25.41 -17.11
CA ILE A 507 -21.15 -26.09 -18.24
C ILE A 507 -20.10 -26.71 -19.15
N SER A 508 -19.10 -25.92 -19.57
CA SER A 508 -18.02 -26.33 -20.49
C SER A 508 -16.85 -25.35 -20.44
N MET A 509 -15.77 -25.67 -21.10
CA MET A 509 -14.78 -24.68 -21.55
C MET A 509 -15.42 -23.79 -22.64
N SER A 510 -14.84 -22.62 -22.91
CA SER A 510 -15.35 -21.69 -23.94
C SER A 510 -15.31 -22.26 -25.37
N ASP A 511 -14.42 -23.21 -25.64
CA ASP A 511 -14.32 -23.92 -26.92
C ASP A 511 -15.34 -25.10 -27.05
N GLY A 512 -16.21 -25.29 -26.05
CA GLY A 512 -17.21 -26.34 -26.00
C GLY A 512 -16.72 -27.68 -25.45
N SER A 513 -15.44 -27.82 -25.15
CA SER A 513 -14.90 -29.04 -24.53
C SER A 513 -15.36 -29.18 -23.07
N ASN A 514 -15.33 -30.41 -22.55
CA ASN A 514 -15.73 -30.69 -21.18
C ASN A 514 -14.68 -30.14 -20.18
N PHE A 515 -15.19 -29.54 -19.10
CA PHE A 515 -14.37 -29.18 -17.95
C PHE A 515 -14.18 -30.41 -17.06
N ASP A 516 -12.91 -30.72 -16.70
CA ASP A 516 -12.55 -31.86 -15.87
C ASP A 516 -11.92 -31.38 -14.54
N LEU A 517 -12.50 -31.80 -13.42
CA LEU A 517 -12.05 -31.44 -12.07
C LEU A 517 -10.62 -31.93 -11.76
N ASN A 518 -10.17 -33.01 -12.40
CA ASN A 518 -8.87 -33.62 -12.15
C ASN A 518 -7.77 -33.14 -13.10
N LYS A 519 -8.14 -32.46 -14.20
CA LYS A 519 -7.19 -31.91 -15.17
C LYS A 519 -6.55 -30.62 -14.65
N GLU A 520 -5.26 -30.42 -14.97
CA GLU A 520 -4.59 -29.14 -14.79
C GLU A 520 -4.88 -28.19 -15.97
N TYR A 521 -5.08 -26.91 -15.63
CA TYR A 521 -5.32 -25.82 -16.58
C TYR A 521 -4.31 -24.71 -16.38
N LYS A 522 -3.95 -24.02 -17.45
CA LYS A 522 -3.13 -22.81 -17.44
C LYS A 522 -4.00 -21.60 -17.18
N ILE A 523 -3.71 -20.88 -16.10
CA ILE A 523 -4.50 -19.75 -15.61
C ILE A 523 -3.74 -18.45 -15.83
N ALA A 524 -4.38 -17.51 -16.53
CA ALA A 524 -3.96 -16.11 -16.63
C ALA A 524 -4.48 -15.33 -15.40
N ILE A 525 -3.58 -14.73 -14.62
CA ILE A 525 -3.91 -14.16 -13.31
C ILE A 525 -2.90 -13.06 -12.93
N ASN A 526 -3.30 -12.06 -12.14
CA ASN A 526 -2.37 -11.08 -11.60
C ASN A 526 -1.54 -11.62 -10.42
N SER A 527 -0.37 -11.02 -10.17
CA SER A 527 0.57 -11.47 -9.12
C SER A 527 0.00 -11.38 -7.71
N TYR A 528 -0.80 -10.34 -7.39
CA TYR A 528 -1.45 -10.23 -6.09
C TYR A 528 -2.28 -11.48 -5.77
N ARG A 529 -3.11 -11.90 -6.73
CA ARG A 529 -3.93 -13.11 -6.59
C ARG A 529 -3.06 -14.37 -6.60
N GLY A 530 -2.11 -14.44 -7.52
CA GLY A 530 -1.18 -15.57 -7.68
C GLY A 530 -0.30 -15.82 -6.46
N SER A 531 -0.01 -14.80 -5.66
CA SER A 531 0.76 -14.90 -4.41
C SER A 531 -0.12 -15.16 -3.17
N GLY A 532 -1.44 -15.33 -3.32
CA GLY A 532 -2.36 -15.68 -2.24
C GLY A 532 -3.23 -14.54 -1.74
N GLY A 533 -3.06 -13.32 -2.28
CA GLY A 533 -3.85 -12.15 -1.90
C GLY A 533 -5.37 -12.38 -2.03
N GLY A 534 -6.15 -11.83 -1.08
CA GLY A 534 -7.60 -11.98 -1.02
C GLY A 534 -8.12 -13.37 -0.70
N GLY A 535 -7.25 -14.35 -0.41
CA GLY A 535 -7.60 -15.67 0.10
C GLY A 535 -8.17 -16.67 -0.91
N HIS A 536 -8.28 -16.35 -2.20
CA HIS A 536 -8.85 -17.24 -3.22
C HIS A 536 -8.07 -18.55 -3.37
N LEU A 537 -6.74 -18.45 -3.44
CA LEU A 537 -5.88 -19.61 -3.57
C LEU A 537 -5.68 -20.33 -2.22
N THR A 538 -5.54 -19.57 -1.13
CA THR A 538 -5.25 -20.14 0.20
C THR A 538 -6.50 -20.66 0.90
N GLN A 539 -7.54 -19.81 1.02
CA GLN A 539 -8.79 -20.18 1.71
C GLN A 539 -9.79 -20.88 0.79
N GLY A 540 -9.87 -20.47 -0.48
CA GLY A 540 -10.72 -21.09 -1.48
C GLY A 540 -10.18 -22.46 -1.90
N ALA A 541 -9.07 -22.51 -2.60
CA ALA A 541 -8.47 -23.73 -3.14
C ALA A 541 -7.63 -24.55 -2.15
N LYS A 542 -7.43 -24.06 -0.92
CA LYS A 542 -6.62 -24.72 0.13
C LYS A 542 -5.15 -24.96 -0.28
N ILE A 543 -4.61 -24.09 -1.12
CA ILE A 543 -3.20 -24.16 -1.51
C ILE A 543 -2.37 -23.58 -0.36
N ASP A 544 -1.30 -24.30 0.01
CA ASP A 544 -0.36 -23.83 1.03
C ASP A 544 0.33 -22.54 0.62
N LEU A 545 0.42 -21.59 1.55
CA LEU A 545 0.99 -20.28 1.29
C LEU A 545 2.46 -20.37 0.83
N LYS A 546 3.22 -21.29 1.40
CA LYS A 546 4.64 -21.51 1.03
C LYS A 546 4.79 -21.94 -0.43
N THR A 547 3.88 -22.77 -0.94
CA THR A 547 3.82 -23.17 -2.36
C THR A 547 3.63 -21.94 -3.27
N LEU A 548 2.79 -20.99 -2.87
CA LEU A 548 2.57 -19.75 -3.62
C LEU A 548 3.78 -18.82 -3.52
N GLN A 549 4.35 -18.65 -2.35
CA GLN A 549 5.56 -17.83 -2.12
C GLN A 549 6.78 -18.35 -2.90
N ASN A 550 6.94 -19.66 -3.00
CA ASN A 550 8.00 -20.28 -3.81
C ASN A 550 7.73 -20.17 -5.32
N MET A 551 6.55 -19.68 -5.72
CA MET A 551 6.09 -19.65 -7.12
C MET A 551 6.05 -21.06 -7.79
N ASP A 552 5.86 -22.13 -7.02
CA ASP A 552 5.91 -23.52 -7.50
C ASP A 552 4.83 -23.83 -8.58
N LEU A 553 3.74 -23.06 -8.58
CA LEU A 553 2.64 -23.18 -9.54
C LEU A 553 2.77 -22.22 -10.73
N VAL A 554 3.70 -21.25 -10.70
CA VAL A 554 3.88 -20.25 -11.75
C VAL A 554 4.69 -20.85 -12.90
N ILE A 555 4.13 -20.83 -14.11
CA ILE A 555 4.78 -21.29 -15.32
C ILE A 555 5.63 -20.16 -15.91
N LYS A 556 5.06 -18.95 -15.98
CA LYS A 556 5.67 -17.74 -16.50
C LYS A 556 5.17 -16.51 -15.74
N SER A 557 6.04 -15.50 -15.65
CA SER A 557 5.76 -14.18 -15.10
C SER A 557 6.25 -13.12 -16.08
N THR A 558 5.54 -11.99 -16.15
CA THR A 558 6.04 -10.80 -16.84
C THR A 558 7.15 -10.13 -16.04
N ASP A 559 7.96 -9.31 -16.71
CA ASP A 559 9.04 -8.49 -16.12
C ASP A 559 8.62 -7.05 -15.82
N LYS A 560 7.42 -6.67 -16.25
CA LYS A 560 6.76 -5.39 -16.00
C LYS A 560 5.37 -5.64 -15.42
N ASP A 561 4.78 -4.60 -14.83
CA ASP A 561 3.42 -4.64 -14.33
C ASP A 561 2.38 -4.74 -15.47
N LEU A 562 1.18 -5.17 -15.11
CA LEU A 562 0.10 -5.38 -16.08
C LEU A 562 -0.31 -4.07 -16.78
N ARG A 563 -0.24 -2.92 -16.11
CA ARG A 563 -0.55 -1.61 -16.69
C ARG A 563 0.40 -1.27 -17.84
N PHE A 564 1.69 -1.59 -17.71
CA PHE A 564 2.66 -1.44 -18.80
C PHE A 564 2.22 -2.22 -20.05
N TYR A 565 1.81 -3.48 -19.89
CA TYR A 565 1.36 -4.31 -21.01
C TYR A 565 0.02 -3.87 -21.57
N MET A 566 -0.86 -3.30 -20.76
CA MET A 566 -2.10 -2.68 -21.23
C MET A 566 -1.81 -1.47 -22.11
N MET A 567 -0.91 -0.55 -21.68
CA MET A 567 -0.48 0.58 -22.50
C MET A 567 0.12 0.11 -23.83
N LYS A 568 1.05 -0.84 -23.75
CA LYS A 568 1.69 -1.44 -24.95
C LYS A 568 0.65 -2.04 -25.90
N TRP A 569 -0.31 -2.78 -25.35
CA TRP A 569 -1.36 -3.40 -26.15
C TRP A 569 -2.21 -2.37 -26.88
N PHE A 570 -2.61 -1.26 -26.23
CA PHE A 570 -3.33 -0.17 -26.88
C PHE A 570 -2.50 0.48 -28.00
N GLU A 571 -1.21 0.73 -27.77
CA GLU A 571 -0.29 1.35 -28.73
C GLU A 571 -0.04 0.48 -29.98
N GLU A 572 -0.18 -0.83 -29.86
CA GLU A 572 -0.05 -1.78 -30.97
C GLU A 572 -1.31 -1.86 -31.84
N GLN A 573 -2.45 -1.31 -31.39
CA GLN A 573 -3.68 -1.34 -32.19
C GLN A 573 -3.63 -0.27 -33.29
N THR A 574 -3.86 -0.69 -34.52
CA THR A 574 -3.90 0.21 -35.70
C THR A 574 -5.26 0.82 -35.95
N ASN A 575 -6.33 0.22 -35.41
CA ASN A 575 -7.72 0.64 -35.57
C ASN A 575 -8.36 0.88 -34.21
N SER A 576 -9.48 1.60 -34.21
CA SER A 576 -10.32 1.74 -33.03
C SER A 576 -10.87 0.37 -32.60
N ILE A 577 -10.90 0.17 -31.26
CA ILE A 577 -11.19 -1.11 -30.63
C ILE A 577 -12.68 -1.20 -30.31
N THR A 578 -13.33 -2.26 -30.82
CA THR A 578 -14.67 -2.64 -30.40
C THR A 578 -14.58 -3.84 -29.46
N VAL A 579 -15.08 -3.70 -28.24
CA VAL A 579 -15.12 -4.78 -27.26
C VAL A 579 -16.47 -5.48 -27.34
N GLU A 580 -16.44 -6.80 -27.42
CA GLU A 580 -17.63 -7.66 -27.36
C GLU A 580 -17.72 -8.34 -25.99
N LYS A 581 -18.95 -8.55 -25.49
CA LYS A 581 -19.17 -9.33 -24.28
C LYS A 581 -18.87 -10.81 -24.54
N LEU A 582 -18.19 -11.47 -23.61
CA LEU A 582 -17.95 -12.91 -23.67
C LEU A 582 -19.25 -13.72 -23.55
N ASN A 583 -20.26 -13.20 -22.85
CA ASN A 583 -21.54 -13.86 -22.60
C ASN A 583 -21.36 -15.29 -22.06
N ASN A 584 -20.31 -15.51 -21.31
CA ASN A 584 -19.84 -16.82 -20.90
C ASN A 584 -20.38 -17.24 -19.54
N TRP A 585 -21.07 -16.34 -18.83
CA TRP A 585 -21.69 -16.69 -17.55
C TRP A 585 -22.91 -15.83 -17.22
N LYS A 586 -23.75 -16.34 -16.32
CA LYS A 586 -24.93 -15.63 -15.83
C LYS A 586 -25.27 -15.99 -14.39
N VAL A 587 -25.92 -15.06 -13.72
CA VAL A 587 -26.54 -15.26 -12.39
C VAL A 587 -27.98 -15.72 -12.59
N ILE A 588 -28.40 -16.71 -11.81
CA ILE A 588 -29.79 -17.19 -11.79
C ILE A 588 -30.35 -17.21 -10.35
N PRO A 589 -31.69 -17.07 -10.19
CA PRO A 589 -32.70 -16.74 -11.21
C PRO A 589 -32.55 -15.33 -11.77
N GLU A 590 -32.96 -15.11 -13.01
CA GLU A 590 -32.82 -13.79 -13.69
C GLU A 590 -33.68 -12.70 -13.03
N ASP A 591 -34.84 -13.05 -12.54
CA ASP A 591 -35.73 -12.14 -11.80
C ASP A 591 -35.09 -11.70 -10.45
N TYR A 592 -34.39 -12.60 -9.76
CA TYR A 592 -33.62 -12.27 -8.54
C TYR A 592 -32.46 -11.32 -8.86
N LEU A 593 -31.73 -11.61 -9.94
CA LEU A 593 -30.66 -10.73 -10.41
C LEU A 593 -31.19 -9.33 -10.71
N LYS A 594 -32.27 -9.22 -11.48
CA LYS A 594 -32.87 -7.94 -11.89
C LYS A 594 -33.32 -7.14 -10.66
N ALA A 595 -34.10 -7.72 -9.77
CA ALA A 595 -34.61 -7.07 -8.56
C ALA A 595 -33.48 -6.68 -7.59
N GLY A 596 -32.50 -7.57 -7.39
CA GLY A 596 -31.34 -7.32 -6.55
C GLY A 596 -30.46 -6.21 -7.11
N ARG A 597 -30.19 -6.21 -8.42
CA ARG A 597 -29.43 -5.15 -9.10
C ARG A 597 -30.09 -3.78 -8.96
N GLU A 598 -31.38 -3.65 -9.24
CA GLU A 598 -32.13 -2.39 -9.12
C GLU A 598 -32.06 -1.80 -7.69
N ARG A 599 -32.09 -2.65 -6.68
CA ARG A 599 -32.02 -2.27 -5.26
C ARG A 599 -30.60 -1.88 -4.87
N ASP A 600 -29.63 -2.73 -5.18
CA ASP A 600 -28.28 -2.66 -4.65
C ASP A 600 -27.41 -1.65 -5.40
N TYR A 601 -27.71 -1.39 -6.68
CA TYR A 601 -27.05 -0.34 -7.46
C TYR A 601 -27.18 1.03 -6.78
N LYS A 602 -28.37 1.37 -6.25
CA LYS A 602 -28.62 2.63 -5.55
C LYS A 602 -27.80 2.77 -4.27
N LEU A 603 -27.48 1.66 -3.62
CA LEU A 603 -26.68 1.64 -2.39
C LEU A 603 -25.18 1.75 -2.70
N LEU A 604 -24.73 1.16 -3.80
CA LEU A 604 -23.34 1.22 -4.26
C LEU A 604 -22.99 2.53 -4.97
N TYR A 605 -23.96 3.11 -5.70
CA TYR A 605 -23.77 4.28 -6.58
C TYR A 605 -24.85 5.36 -6.37
N PRO A 606 -24.99 5.93 -5.18
CA PRO A 606 -26.10 6.84 -4.87
C PRO A 606 -26.11 8.12 -5.74
N ILE A 607 -24.94 8.61 -6.16
CA ILE A 607 -24.81 9.79 -7.03
C ILE A 607 -25.19 9.48 -8.49
N LYS A 608 -24.95 8.25 -8.96
CA LYS A 608 -25.26 7.83 -10.34
C LYS A 608 -26.73 7.42 -10.52
N SER A 609 -27.43 7.08 -9.42
CA SER A 609 -28.77 6.47 -9.46
C SER A 609 -29.83 7.34 -10.13
N ASP A 610 -29.67 8.66 -10.14
CA ASP A 610 -30.66 9.60 -10.68
C ASP A 610 -30.49 9.82 -12.21
N TYR A 611 -29.35 9.50 -12.78
CA TYR A 611 -29.01 9.82 -14.17
C TYR A 611 -28.99 8.64 -15.16
N GLU A 612 -28.67 7.42 -14.74
CA GLU A 612 -28.30 6.34 -15.67
C GLU A 612 -29.33 5.19 -15.80
N PHE A 613 -30.36 5.12 -14.98
CA PHE A 613 -31.36 4.03 -15.04
C PHE A 613 -32.25 4.07 -16.32
N LYS A 614 -32.20 5.16 -17.10
CA LYS A 614 -32.99 5.32 -18.34
C LYS A 614 -32.37 4.72 -19.60
N GLY A 615 -31.16 4.19 -19.54
CA GLY A 615 -30.40 3.73 -20.70
C GLY A 615 -30.13 2.23 -20.81
N LEU A 616 -30.64 1.42 -19.88
CA LEU A 616 -30.33 -0.03 -19.77
C LEU A 616 -31.56 -0.95 -19.99
N ASN A 617 -32.51 -0.53 -20.83
CA ASN A 617 -33.61 -1.40 -21.31
C ASN A 617 -33.20 -2.14 -22.59
#